data_431fd2e3eadbebcad3f71186d179a5e2
#
_entry.id   431fd2e3eadbebcad3f71186d179a5e2
#
_cell.length_a   1.000
_cell.length_b   1.000
_cell.length_c   1.000
_cell.angle_alpha   90.00
_cell.angle_beta   90.00
_cell.angle_gamma   90.00
#
_symmetry.space_group_name_H-M   'P 1'
#
loop_
_entity.id
_entity.type
_entity.pdbx_description
1 polymer ?
#
loop_
_entity_poly.entity_id
_entity_poly.type
_entity_poly.pdbx_seq_one_letter_code
_entity_poly.pdbx_strand_id
1 'polypeptide(L)'
;MALRSERGDDLPLALPHATAAIILVVLLAPSGWLWRLFATSNSLPPEFPFPHDTAGWALVFGLVSKELPFLLLIQLNFCLQLPEATRVKSAQLLGQPQWLGWWLTVFHSLYQQIRLPLWAVLAFSFSVIDMALILGPTAPPTFSVLILRWSADPILEQQALAAAGSLLQG
;
A
#
# COMPACT_ATOMS: atom_id res chain seq x y z
N MET A 1 31.93 -15.65 10.62
CA MET A 1 31.35 -16.11 9.35
C MET A 1 29.95 -16.65 9.64
N ALA A 2 28.97 -15.80 9.60
CA ALA A 2 27.56 -16.14 9.86
C ALA A 2 26.71 -15.53 8.76
N LEU A 3 26.56 -16.27 7.66
CA LEU A 3 25.52 -16.03 6.66
C LEU A 3 24.22 -16.60 7.22
N ARG A 4 23.60 -15.87 8.12
CA ARG A 4 22.27 -16.22 8.63
C ARG A 4 21.23 -15.54 7.74
N SER A 5 20.66 -16.33 6.89
CA SER A 5 19.27 -16.39 6.44
C SER A 5 18.43 -15.10 6.65
N GLU A 6 18.71 -14.05 5.87
CA GLU A 6 17.81 -12.89 5.72
C GLU A 6 16.76 -13.13 4.61
N ARG A 7 16.46 -14.39 4.31
CA ARG A 7 15.71 -14.77 3.09
C ARG A 7 14.19 -14.78 3.26
N GLY A 8 13.66 -14.45 4.44
CA GLY A 8 12.21 -14.51 4.70
C GLY A 8 11.52 -13.17 4.83
N ASP A 9 12.22 -12.18 5.35
CA ASP A 9 11.57 -10.92 5.78
C ASP A 9 11.47 -9.89 4.64
N ASP A 10 12.28 -10.03 3.59
CA ASP A 10 12.31 -9.10 2.44
C ASP A 10 11.34 -9.49 1.32
N LEU A 11 10.70 -10.66 1.39
CA LEU A 11 9.83 -11.17 0.33
C LEU A 11 8.70 -10.20 -0.05
N PRO A 12 7.98 -9.57 0.89
CA PRO A 12 6.91 -8.62 0.54
C PRO A 12 7.41 -7.37 -0.17
N LEU A 13 8.66 -6.96 0.13
CA LEU A 13 9.29 -5.78 -0.47
C LEU A 13 9.84 -6.06 -1.87
N ALA A 14 10.31 -7.29 -2.09
CA ALA A 14 10.90 -7.72 -3.35
C ALA A 14 9.87 -8.09 -4.42
N LEU A 15 8.59 -8.31 -4.05
CA LEU A 15 7.55 -8.69 -5.01
C LEU A 15 7.17 -7.52 -5.92
N PRO A 16 7.22 -7.69 -7.25
CA PRO A 16 6.67 -6.72 -8.19
C PRO A 16 5.18 -6.45 -7.91
N HIS A 17 4.72 -5.21 -8.14
CA HIS A 17 3.34 -4.80 -7.87
C HIS A 17 2.31 -5.67 -8.60
N ALA A 18 2.57 -5.99 -9.85
CA ALA A 18 1.72 -6.90 -10.62
C ALA A 18 1.58 -8.28 -9.98
N THR A 19 2.69 -8.84 -9.48
CA THR A 19 2.67 -10.15 -8.81
C THR A 19 1.86 -10.11 -7.52
N ALA A 20 2.01 -9.07 -6.71
CA ALA A 20 1.21 -8.88 -5.51
C ALA A 20 -0.29 -8.75 -5.83
N ALA A 21 -0.65 -8.02 -6.89
CA ALA A 21 -2.02 -7.88 -7.33
C ALA A 21 -2.62 -9.23 -7.78
N ILE A 22 -1.87 -10.02 -8.56
CA ILE A 22 -2.31 -11.35 -9.01
C ILE A 22 -2.52 -12.29 -7.81
N ILE A 23 -1.60 -12.29 -6.85
CA ILE A 23 -1.73 -13.10 -5.63
C ILE A 23 -3.02 -12.72 -4.88
N LEU A 24 -3.30 -11.43 -4.73
CA LEU A 24 -4.54 -10.96 -4.08
C LEU A 24 -5.80 -11.41 -4.83
N VAL A 25 -5.80 -11.34 -6.16
CA VAL A 25 -6.91 -11.85 -6.97
C VAL A 25 -7.10 -13.35 -6.75
N VAL A 26 -6.04 -14.15 -6.84
CA VAL A 26 -6.10 -15.59 -6.64
C VAL A 26 -6.60 -15.97 -5.24
N LEU A 27 -6.26 -15.18 -4.22
CA LEU A 27 -6.67 -15.43 -2.84
C LEU A 27 -8.09 -14.97 -2.56
N LEU A 28 -8.44 -13.74 -2.97
CA LEU A 28 -9.63 -13.01 -2.49
C LEU A 28 -10.79 -12.98 -3.49
N ALA A 29 -10.59 -13.34 -4.75
CA ALA A 29 -11.69 -13.41 -5.72
C ALA A 29 -12.82 -14.34 -5.22
N PRO A 30 -14.07 -14.14 -5.67
CA PRO A 30 -15.19 -15.02 -5.31
C PRO A 30 -14.93 -16.50 -5.60
N SER A 31 -14.12 -16.80 -6.62
CA SER A 31 -13.64 -18.13 -6.96
C SER A 31 -12.27 -18.46 -6.35
N GLY A 32 -11.74 -17.58 -5.49
CA GLY A 32 -10.39 -17.64 -4.96
C GLY A 32 -10.18 -18.73 -3.90
N TRP A 33 -8.91 -18.94 -3.56
CA TRP A 33 -8.51 -20.00 -2.64
C TRP A 33 -9.07 -19.82 -1.23
N LEU A 34 -9.13 -18.60 -0.71
CA LEU A 34 -9.67 -18.34 0.63
C LEU A 34 -11.14 -18.74 0.72
N TRP A 35 -11.93 -18.36 -0.30
CA TRP A 35 -13.34 -18.76 -0.31
C TRP A 35 -13.50 -20.28 -0.37
N ARG A 36 -12.71 -20.96 -1.19
CA ARG A 36 -12.76 -22.41 -1.33
C ARG A 36 -12.39 -23.16 -0.04
N LEU A 37 -11.56 -22.60 0.82
CA LEU A 37 -11.24 -23.19 2.13
C LEU A 37 -12.41 -23.17 3.11
N PHE A 38 -13.31 -22.19 2.99
CA PHE A 38 -14.47 -22.04 3.87
C PHE A 38 -15.79 -22.50 3.23
N ALA A 39 -15.82 -22.69 1.93
CA ALA A 39 -17.01 -23.10 1.19
C ALA A 39 -17.31 -24.58 1.43
N THR A 40 -18.57 -24.89 1.72
CA THR A 40 -19.09 -26.24 1.68
C THR A 40 -19.42 -26.64 0.23
N SER A 41 -19.45 -27.93 -0.08
CA SER A 41 -19.58 -28.47 -1.44
C SER A 41 -20.76 -27.93 -2.27
N ASN A 42 -21.77 -27.32 -1.63
CA ASN A 42 -22.97 -26.79 -2.28
C ASN A 42 -23.13 -25.27 -2.12
N SER A 43 -22.13 -24.56 -1.59
CA SER A 43 -22.21 -23.10 -1.47
C SER A 43 -21.86 -22.43 -2.80
N LEU A 44 -22.76 -21.57 -3.29
CA LEU A 44 -22.47 -20.68 -4.42
C LEU A 44 -21.38 -19.68 -4.00
N PRO A 45 -20.49 -19.28 -4.92
CA PRO A 45 -19.53 -18.22 -4.63
C PRO A 45 -20.27 -16.94 -4.28
N PRO A 46 -19.75 -16.13 -3.32
CA PRO A 46 -20.39 -14.88 -2.95
C PRO A 46 -20.39 -13.91 -4.13
N GLU A 47 -21.48 -13.16 -4.27
CA GLU A 47 -21.57 -12.04 -5.20
C GLU A 47 -20.79 -10.85 -4.62
N PHE A 48 -19.47 -10.97 -4.59
CA PHE A 48 -18.56 -9.94 -4.08
C PHE A 48 -17.86 -9.26 -5.26
N PRO A 49 -17.93 -7.92 -5.38
CA PRO A 49 -17.39 -7.18 -6.54
C PRO A 49 -15.84 -7.08 -6.54
N PHE A 50 -15.15 -8.13 -6.17
CA PHE A 50 -13.69 -8.18 -6.16
C PHE A 50 -13.17 -9.11 -7.28
N PRO A 51 -12.16 -8.72 -8.05
CA PRO A 51 -11.58 -7.38 -8.21
C PRO A 51 -12.48 -6.46 -9.05
N HIS A 52 -12.08 -5.24 -9.31
CA HIS A 52 -12.77 -4.26 -10.17
C HIS A 52 -14.06 -3.65 -9.59
N ASP A 53 -14.14 -3.54 -8.27
CA ASP A 53 -15.22 -2.81 -7.62
C ASP A 53 -15.23 -1.33 -8.06
N THR A 54 -16.41 -0.79 -8.29
CA THR A 54 -16.61 0.59 -8.80
C THR A 54 -16.05 1.67 -7.88
N ALA A 55 -15.94 1.39 -6.58
CA ALA A 55 -15.39 2.31 -5.58
C ALA A 55 -13.86 2.22 -5.47
N GLY A 56 -13.20 1.21 -6.09
CA GLY A 56 -11.76 1.04 -6.06
C GLY A 56 -11.19 0.47 -4.75
N TRP A 57 -12.02 -0.08 -3.88
CA TRP A 57 -11.56 -0.64 -2.60
C TRP A 57 -10.58 -1.80 -2.76
N ALA A 58 -10.77 -2.63 -3.81
CA ALA A 58 -9.85 -3.70 -4.12
C ALA A 58 -8.44 -3.18 -4.41
N LEU A 59 -8.33 -2.09 -5.17
CA LEU A 59 -7.08 -1.41 -5.46
C LEU A 59 -6.46 -0.80 -4.19
N VAL A 60 -7.25 -0.08 -3.39
CA VAL A 60 -6.78 0.51 -2.12
C VAL A 60 -6.26 -0.57 -1.19
N PHE A 61 -6.99 -1.67 -1.03
CA PHE A 61 -6.56 -2.80 -0.21
C PHE A 61 -5.26 -3.42 -0.72
N GLY A 62 -5.13 -3.58 -2.03
CA GLY A 62 -3.91 -4.09 -2.67
C GLY A 62 -2.70 -3.21 -2.40
N LEU A 63 -2.83 -1.90 -2.60
CA LEU A 63 -1.78 -0.93 -2.34
C LEU A 63 -1.39 -0.89 -0.86
N VAL A 64 -2.36 -0.81 0.04
CA VAL A 64 -2.10 -0.80 1.48
C VAL A 64 -1.40 -2.08 1.92
N SER A 65 -1.87 -3.25 1.47
CA SER A 65 -1.26 -4.54 1.83
C SER A 65 0.20 -4.65 1.36
N LYS A 66 0.54 -4.03 0.25
CA LYS A 66 1.90 -4.03 -0.31
C LYS A 66 2.80 -3.01 0.38
N GLU A 67 2.30 -1.79 0.63
CA GLU A 67 3.11 -0.68 1.13
C GLU A 67 3.20 -0.66 2.67
N LEU A 68 2.22 -1.24 3.38
CA LEU A 68 2.22 -1.30 4.83
C LEU A 68 3.48 -1.97 5.42
N PRO A 69 3.95 -3.13 4.93
CA PRO A 69 5.17 -3.76 5.44
C PRO A 69 6.40 -2.85 5.32
N PHE A 70 6.52 -2.11 4.21
CA PHE A 70 7.61 -1.17 4.00
C PHE A 70 7.58 -0.03 5.04
N LEU A 71 6.42 0.60 5.24
CA LEU A 71 6.26 1.65 6.24
C LEU A 71 6.50 1.13 7.66
N LEU A 72 6.05 -0.09 7.97
CA LEU A 72 6.28 -0.72 9.27
C LEU A 72 7.76 -1.00 9.51
N LEU A 73 8.52 -1.46 8.50
CA LEU A 73 9.95 -1.68 8.63
C LEU A 73 10.72 -0.39 8.86
N ILE A 74 10.39 0.69 8.16
CA ILE A 74 10.97 2.02 8.41
C ILE A 74 10.70 2.44 9.85
N GLN A 75 9.45 2.29 10.29
CA GLN A 75 9.04 2.68 11.64
C GLN A 75 9.73 1.84 12.71
N LEU A 76 9.84 0.53 12.51
CA LEU A 76 10.54 -0.38 13.41
C LEU A 76 12.02 -0.01 13.54
N ASN A 77 12.71 0.21 12.43
CA ASN A 77 14.11 0.65 12.44
C ASN A 77 14.29 1.96 13.22
N PHE A 78 13.35 2.88 13.09
CA PHE A 78 13.39 4.13 13.84
C PHE A 78 13.16 3.90 15.33
N CYS A 79 12.18 3.08 15.72
CA CYS A 79 11.92 2.74 17.11
C CYS A 79 13.15 2.10 17.79
N LEU A 80 13.85 1.24 17.09
CA LEU A 80 15.07 0.59 17.61
C LEU A 80 16.22 1.59 17.86
N GLN A 81 16.24 2.72 17.18
CA GLN A 81 17.24 3.77 17.34
C GLN A 81 16.89 4.82 18.40
N LEU A 82 15.62 4.87 18.82
CA LEU A 82 15.17 5.85 19.80
C LEU A 82 15.43 5.38 21.24
N PRO A 83 16.04 6.22 22.08
CA PRO A 83 16.08 6.00 23.52
C PRO A 83 14.73 6.35 24.18
N GLU A 84 13.66 5.61 23.82
CA GLU A 84 12.28 5.89 24.23
C GLU A 84 12.12 5.95 25.75
N ALA A 85 12.73 4.99 26.46
CA ALA A 85 12.66 4.90 27.91
C ALA A 85 13.18 6.18 28.59
N THR A 86 14.19 6.83 28.01
CA THR A 86 14.76 8.07 28.57
C THR A 86 13.84 9.25 28.35
N ARG A 87 13.22 9.36 27.18
CA ARG A 87 12.31 10.47 26.84
C ARG A 87 11.01 10.43 27.62
N VAL A 88 10.41 9.25 27.75
CA VAL A 88 9.19 9.06 28.56
C VAL A 88 9.47 9.32 30.03
N LYS A 89 10.61 8.84 30.56
CA LYS A 89 11.03 9.12 31.94
C LYS A 89 11.23 10.62 32.17
N SER A 90 11.83 11.33 31.23
CA SER A 90 11.98 12.79 31.35
C SER A 90 10.64 13.52 31.43
N ALA A 91 9.64 13.10 30.65
CA ALA A 91 8.30 13.67 30.72
C ALA A 91 7.60 13.34 32.05
N GLN A 92 7.81 12.14 32.60
CA GLN A 92 7.29 11.75 33.91
C GLN A 92 7.92 12.58 35.06
N LEU A 93 9.22 12.88 34.98
CA LEU A 93 9.88 13.76 35.96
C LEU A 93 9.31 15.19 35.96
N LEU A 94 8.70 15.61 34.86
CA LEU A 94 7.97 16.89 34.78
C LEU A 94 6.51 16.78 35.20
N GLY A 95 6.12 15.69 35.88
CA GLY A 95 4.77 15.48 36.42
C GLY A 95 3.72 15.08 35.37
N GLN A 96 4.11 14.78 34.14
CA GLN A 96 3.17 14.36 33.10
C GLN A 96 2.84 12.86 33.21
N PRO A 97 1.58 12.46 32.99
CA PRO A 97 1.22 11.05 32.95
C PRO A 97 1.93 10.34 31.78
N GLN A 98 2.25 9.05 31.95
CA GLN A 98 3.04 8.26 31.01
C GLN A 98 2.52 8.29 29.58
N TRP A 99 1.20 8.20 29.39
CA TRP A 99 0.56 8.22 28.08
C TRP A 99 0.73 9.57 27.36
N LEU A 100 0.66 10.68 28.10
CA LEU A 100 0.84 12.03 27.55
C LEU A 100 2.33 12.27 27.22
N GLY A 101 3.24 11.81 28.07
CA GLY A 101 4.67 11.85 27.82
C GLY A 101 5.04 11.08 26.56
N TRP A 102 4.48 9.89 26.37
CA TRP A 102 4.67 9.09 25.17
C TRP A 102 4.13 9.83 23.92
N TRP A 103 2.91 10.31 23.99
CA TRP A 103 2.27 11.02 22.87
C TRP A 103 3.05 12.26 22.43
N LEU A 104 3.47 13.08 23.36
CA LEU A 104 4.18 14.33 23.06
C LEU A 104 5.61 14.12 22.55
N THR A 105 6.31 13.11 23.06
CA THR A 105 7.74 12.92 22.77
C THR A 105 7.98 11.87 21.69
N VAL A 106 7.36 10.71 21.80
CA VAL A 106 7.59 9.57 20.91
C VAL A 106 6.77 9.72 19.63
N PHE A 107 5.46 9.94 19.76
CA PHE A 107 4.58 10.05 18.60
C PHE A 107 5.01 11.21 17.66
N HIS A 108 5.34 12.36 18.22
CA HIS A 108 5.80 13.49 17.41
C HIS A 108 7.09 13.16 16.62
N SER A 109 8.04 12.49 17.27
CA SER A 109 9.29 12.06 16.62
C SER A 109 9.03 11.01 15.54
N LEU A 110 8.14 10.05 15.79
CA LEU A 110 7.72 9.04 14.84
C LEU A 110 7.03 9.67 13.63
N TYR A 111 6.12 10.61 13.86
CA TYR A 111 5.42 11.31 12.78
C TYR A 111 6.38 12.09 11.87
N GLN A 112 7.36 12.78 12.44
CA GLN A 112 8.36 13.50 11.65
C GLN A 112 9.17 12.59 10.74
N GLN A 113 9.45 11.35 11.17
CA GLN A 113 10.21 10.39 10.38
C GLN A 113 9.37 9.71 9.30
N ILE A 114 8.11 9.37 9.60
CA ILE A 114 7.26 8.64 8.65
C ILE A 114 6.65 9.54 7.57
N ARG A 115 6.56 10.84 7.80
CA ARG A 115 5.88 11.76 6.87
C ARG A 115 6.48 11.73 5.46
N LEU A 116 7.81 11.74 5.32
CA LEU A 116 8.45 11.69 4.01
C LEU A 116 8.26 10.34 3.30
N PRO A 117 8.53 9.18 3.94
CA PRO A 117 8.17 7.89 3.36
C PRO A 117 6.69 7.77 3.01
N LEU A 118 5.80 8.30 3.84
CA LEU A 118 4.35 8.28 3.58
C LEU A 118 3.99 9.07 2.32
N TRP A 119 4.53 10.29 2.16
CA TRP A 119 4.31 11.07 0.95
C TRP A 119 4.90 10.40 -0.29
N ALA A 120 6.09 9.78 -0.17
CA ALA A 120 6.69 9.02 -1.26
C ALA A 120 5.82 7.83 -1.68
N VAL A 121 5.30 7.06 -0.70
CA VAL A 121 4.38 5.95 -0.97
C VAL A 121 3.09 6.44 -1.60
N LEU A 122 2.51 7.55 -1.14
CA LEU A 122 1.31 8.12 -1.74
C LEU A 122 1.55 8.56 -3.19
N ALA A 123 2.62 9.31 -3.44
CA ALA A 123 2.97 9.73 -4.81
C ALA A 123 3.17 8.52 -5.73
N PHE A 124 3.88 7.50 -5.25
CA PHE A 124 4.07 6.27 -5.99
C PHE A 124 2.75 5.52 -6.26
N SER A 125 1.86 5.44 -5.25
CA SER A 125 0.56 4.78 -5.38
C SER A 125 -0.34 5.43 -6.42
N PHE A 126 -0.24 6.74 -6.60
CA PHE A 126 -0.96 7.44 -7.68
C PHE A 126 -0.40 7.15 -9.08
N SER A 127 0.89 6.80 -9.17
CA SER A 127 1.57 6.54 -10.43
C SER A 127 1.52 5.07 -10.85
N VAL A 128 1.20 4.16 -9.94
CA VAL A 128 1.23 2.72 -10.22
C VAL A 128 0.11 2.30 -11.17
N ILE A 129 0.49 1.77 -12.34
CA ILE A 129 -0.43 1.32 -13.38
C ILE A 129 -0.76 -0.17 -13.23
N ASP A 130 0.23 -1.00 -12.89
CA ASP A 130 0.10 -2.45 -12.88
C ASP A 130 -0.98 -2.94 -11.92
N MET A 131 -0.99 -2.42 -10.68
CA MET A 131 -2.03 -2.77 -9.71
C MET A 131 -3.40 -2.22 -10.13
N ALA A 132 -3.42 -1.01 -10.71
CA ALA A 132 -4.65 -0.39 -11.16
C ALA A 132 -5.30 -1.15 -12.32
N LEU A 133 -4.51 -1.74 -13.21
CA LEU A 133 -5.01 -2.61 -14.29
C LEU A 133 -5.61 -3.92 -13.78
N ILE A 134 -5.05 -4.48 -12.70
CA ILE A 134 -5.44 -5.81 -12.19
C ILE A 134 -6.55 -5.70 -11.16
N LEU A 135 -6.51 -4.71 -10.27
CA LEU A 135 -7.42 -4.55 -9.13
C LEU A 135 -8.35 -3.35 -9.25
N GLY A 136 -7.99 -2.36 -10.07
CA GLY A 136 -8.73 -1.11 -10.17
C GLY A 136 -10.08 -1.26 -10.88
N PRO A 137 -10.95 -0.25 -10.72
CA PRO A 137 -12.24 -0.21 -11.39
C PRO A 137 -12.08 -0.12 -12.91
N THR A 138 -12.97 -0.79 -13.63
CA THR A 138 -13.00 -0.75 -15.11
C THR A 138 -13.71 0.49 -15.64
N ALA A 139 -14.72 0.98 -14.93
CA ALA A 139 -15.52 2.14 -15.29
C ALA A 139 -16.05 2.89 -14.04
N PRO A 140 -15.60 4.11 -13.78
CA PRO A 140 -14.52 4.83 -14.47
C PRO A 140 -13.14 4.25 -14.16
N PRO A 141 -12.22 4.24 -15.12
CA PRO A 141 -10.86 3.77 -14.86
C PRO A 141 -10.09 4.76 -13.98
N THR A 142 -9.04 4.29 -13.32
CA THR A 142 -8.14 5.17 -12.58
C THR A 142 -7.41 6.12 -13.53
N PHE A 143 -6.97 7.27 -13.01
CA PHE A 143 -6.32 8.29 -13.83
C PHE A 143 -5.05 7.76 -14.54
N SER A 144 -4.23 6.96 -13.83
CA SER A 144 -3.04 6.32 -14.41
C SER A 144 -3.39 5.39 -15.58
N VAL A 145 -4.44 4.60 -15.46
CA VAL A 145 -4.92 3.70 -16.53
C VAL A 145 -5.51 4.52 -17.69
N LEU A 146 -6.16 5.64 -17.39
CA LEU A 146 -6.71 6.53 -18.42
C LEU A 146 -5.59 7.16 -19.26
N ILE A 147 -4.52 7.66 -18.62
CA ILE A 147 -3.33 8.17 -19.33
C ILE A 147 -2.73 7.09 -20.21
N LEU A 148 -2.59 5.85 -19.69
CA LEU A 148 -2.08 4.75 -20.48
C LEU A 148 -2.95 4.47 -21.73
N ARG A 149 -4.27 4.47 -21.57
CA ARG A 149 -5.21 4.29 -22.70
C ARG A 149 -5.07 5.40 -23.73
N TRP A 150 -5.01 6.66 -23.30
CA TRP A 150 -4.82 7.80 -24.20
C TRP A 150 -3.46 7.76 -24.91
N SER A 151 -2.41 7.30 -24.26
CA SER A 151 -1.08 7.19 -24.88
C SER A 151 -1.02 6.11 -25.96
N ALA A 152 -1.84 5.07 -25.85
CA ALA A 152 -1.94 3.99 -26.83
C ALA A 152 -2.96 4.27 -27.96
N ASP A 153 -3.70 5.38 -27.89
CA ASP A 153 -4.70 5.73 -28.89
C ASP A 153 -4.00 6.28 -30.16
N PRO A 154 -4.43 5.87 -31.37
CA PRO A 154 -3.88 6.39 -32.62
C PRO A 154 -4.20 7.87 -32.88
N ILE A 155 -5.15 8.46 -32.17
CA ILE A 155 -5.58 9.86 -32.34
C ILE A 155 -4.59 10.79 -31.61
N LEU A 156 -3.95 11.69 -32.35
CA LEU A 156 -2.96 12.64 -31.82
C LEU A 156 -3.49 13.53 -30.67
N GLU A 157 -4.77 13.89 -30.69
CA GLU A 157 -5.39 14.66 -29.62
C GLU A 157 -5.40 13.90 -28.29
N GLN A 158 -5.64 12.60 -28.33
CA GLN A 158 -5.61 11.73 -27.16
C GLN A 158 -4.19 11.59 -26.60
N GLN A 159 -3.19 11.46 -27.47
CA GLN A 159 -1.78 11.44 -27.07
C GLN A 159 -1.34 12.77 -26.42
N ALA A 160 -1.83 13.89 -26.92
CA ALA A 160 -1.58 15.20 -26.29
C ALA A 160 -2.21 15.29 -24.89
N LEU A 161 -3.41 14.75 -24.69
CA LEU A 161 -4.05 14.63 -23.37
C LEU A 161 -3.26 13.71 -22.44
N ALA A 162 -2.74 12.59 -22.97
CA ALA A 162 -1.88 11.69 -22.19
C ALA A 162 -0.60 12.40 -21.73
N ALA A 163 0.04 13.16 -22.61
CA ALA A 163 1.22 13.96 -22.25
C ALA A 163 0.92 15.01 -21.18
N ALA A 164 -0.18 15.73 -21.29
CA ALA A 164 -0.62 16.68 -20.28
C ALA A 164 -0.98 15.99 -18.95
N GLY A 165 -1.66 14.85 -19.01
CA GLY A 165 -2.01 14.03 -17.84
C GLY A 165 -0.79 13.52 -17.10
N SER A 166 0.22 13.04 -17.82
CA SER A 166 1.47 12.55 -17.22
C SER A 166 2.25 13.65 -16.50
N LEU A 167 2.22 14.90 -17.00
CA LEU A 167 2.82 16.06 -16.32
C LEU A 167 2.09 16.45 -15.02
N LEU A 168 0.79 16.14 -14.92
CA LEU A 168 0.02 16.40 -13.70
C LEU A 168 0.22 15.30 -12.64
N GLN A 169 0.68 14.13 -13.07
CA GLN A 169 0.87 12.98 -12.18
C GLN A 169 2.30 12.90 -11.60
N GLY A 170 3.29 13.46 -12.26
CA GLY A 170 4.71 13.47 -11.85
C GLY A 170 5.09 14.73 -11.15
#